data_1d6067c5c4761a1041846179e7a95bd1
#
_entry.id   1d6067c5c4761a1041846179e7a95bd1
#
_cell.length_a   1.000
_cell.length_b   1.000
_cell.length_c   1.000
_cell.angle_alpha   90.00
_cell.angle_beta   90.00
_cell.angle_gamma   90.00
#
_symmetry.space_group_name_H-M   'P 1'
#
loop_
_entity.id
_entity.type
_entity.pdbx_description
1 polymer ?
#
loop_
_entity_poly.entity_id
_entity_poly.type
_entity_poly.pdbx_seq_one_letter_code
_entity_poly.pdbx_strand_id
1 'polypeptide(L)'
;MYVIKNTATNNYYRRLGNQAHQYAGIENATVFKKWKQAKQKADILHAAISPIGEQVNFEVKQHKFYVLKNKHDKGYMNQISWNAPKEEAKLFTEKEAAVKEADDIAIGMAKVGIDVEFEPEEV
;
A
#
# COMPACT_ATOMS: atom_id res chain seq x y z
N MET A 1 -3.72 -2.74 -8.17
CA MET A 1 -3.56 -3.59 -6.98
C MET A 1 -4.88 -3.68 -6.22
N TYR A 2 -4.99 -4.60 -5.31
CA TYR A 2 -6.27 -4.92 -4.65
C TYR A 2 -6.13 -4.86 -3.14
N VAL A 3 -7.18 -4.39 -2.50
CA VAL A 3 -7.33 -4.39 -1.04
C VAL A 3 -8.66 -5.03 -0.66
N ILE A 4 -8.81 -5.46 0.58
CA ILE A 4 -10.05 -6.02 1.08
C ILE A 4 -10.68 -5.01 2.03
N LYS A 5 -11.90 -4.60 1.71
CA LYS A 5 -12.67 -3.65 2.50
C LYS A 5 -13.72 -4.37 3.34
N ASN A 6 -13.77 -4.06 4.62
CA ASN A 6 -14.88 -4.45 5.49
C ASN A 6 -15.99 -3.40 5.33
N THR A 7 -17.09 -3.79 4.70
CA THR A 7 -18.18 -2.86 4.36
C THR A 7 -18.98 -2.40 5.57
N ALA A 8 -18.95 -3.13 6.68
CA ALA A 8 -19.65 -2.75 7.91
C ALA A 8 -18.96 -1.57 8.61
N THR A 9 -17.64 -1.51 8.59
CA THR A 9 -16.85 -0.50 9.30
C THR A 9 -16.17 0.50 8.36
N ASN A 10 -16.18 0.26 7.06
CA ASN A 10 -15.42 1.00 6.04
C ASN A 10 -13.91 0.98 6.26
N ASN A 11 -13.41 0.02 7.02
CA ASN A 11 -11.99 -0.21 7.23
C ASN A 11 -11.48 -1.31 6.30
N TYR A 12 -10.15 -1.42 6.20
CA TYR A 12 -9.49 -2.35 5.31
C TYR A 12 -8.71 -3.40 6.09
N TYR A 13 -8.65 -4.61 5.53
CA TYR A 13 -7.90 -5.71 6.10
C TYR A 13 -6.41 -5.38 6.13
N ARG A 14 -5.79 -5.62 7.29
CA ARG A 14 -4.34 -5.54 7.50
C ARG A 14 -3.87 -6.78 8.21
N ARG A 15 -2.90 -7.47 7.62
CA ARG A 15 -2.27 -8.62 8.24
C ARG A 15 -1.24 -8.18 9.29
N LEU A 16 -1.34 -8.76 10.49
CA LEU A 16 -0.38 -8.57 11.57
C LEU A 16 0.24 -9.91 11.93
N GLY A 17 1.47 -10.18 11.48
CA GLY A 17 2.13 -11.45 11.73
C GLY A 17 1.45 -12.64 11.06
N ASN A 18 1.67 -13.87 11.58
CA ASN A 18 1.26 -15.08 10.88
C ASN A 18 -0.24 -15.39 10.93
N GLN A 19 -0.91 -15.06 12.01
CA GLN A 19 -2.34 -15.38 12.18
C GLN A 19 -3.18 -14.20 12.65
N ALA A 20 -2.54 -13.14 13.12
CA ALA A 20 -3.24 -11.96 13.57
C ALA A 20 -3.61 -11.06 12.39
N HIS A 21 -4.73 -10.37 12.51
CA HIS A 21 -5.15 -9.33 11.57
C HIS A 21 -5.90 -8.24 12.31
N GLN A 22 -5.97 -7.08 11.68
CA GLN A 22 -6.78 -5.96 12.16
C GLN A 22 -7.40 -5.24 10.96
N TYR A 23 -8.31 -4.33 11.24
CA TYR A 23 -8.88 -3.46 10.23
C TYR A 23 -8.38 -2.04 10.46
N ALA A 24 -7.92 -1.40 9.41
CA ALA A 24 -7.26 -0.10 9.46
C ALA A 24 -7.69 0.77 8.28
N GLY A 25 -7.20 2.00 8.24
CA GLY A 25 -7.37 2.86 7.08
C GLY A 25 -6.64 2.28 5.85
N ILE A 26 -6.99 2.77 4.67
CA ILE A 26 -6.44 2.26 3.41
C ILE A 26 -4.90 2.39 3.34
N GLU A 27 -4.33 3.40 3.96
CA GLU A 27 -2.89 3.63 3.98
C GLU A 27 -2.11 2.52 4.68
N ASN A 28 -2.78 1.73 5.54
CA ASN A 28 -2.19 0.61 6.26
C ASN A 28 -2.72 -0.75 5.80
N ALA A 29 -3.54 -0.78 4.76
CA ALA A 29 -4.13 -2.01 4.27
C ALA A 29 -3.08 -2.96 3.69
N THR A 30 -3.33 -4.26 3.83
CA THR A 30 -2.56 -5.27 3.11
C THR A 30 -2.95 -5.22 1.63
N VAL A 31 -1.95 -5.12 0.76
CA VAL A 31 -2.13 -5.00 -0.69
C VAL A 31 -1.87 -6.33 -1.37
N PHE A 32 -2.77 -6.73 -2.24
CA PHE A 32 -2.65 -7.92 -3.06
C PHE A 32 -2.38 -7.54 -4.51
N LYS A 33 -1.42 -8.20 -5.14
CA LYS A 33 -1.08 -7.95 -6.54
C LYS A 33 -2.11 -8.51 -7.51
N LYS A 34 -2.77 -9.63 -7.13
CA LYS A 34 -3.73 -10.33 -7.98
C LYS A 34 -5.10 -10.37 -7.32
N TRP A 35 -6.14 -10.14 -8.10
CA TRP A 35 -7.52 -10.21 -7.63
C TRP A 35 -7.85 -11.57 -7.00
N LYS A 36 -7.38 -12.65 -7.60
CA LYS A 36 -7.64 -14.00 -7.10
C LYS A 36 -7.12 -14.23 -5.70
N GLN A 37 -5.93 -13.71 -5.39
CA GLN A 37 -5.35 -13.79 -4.05
C GLN A 37 -6.18 -13.01 -3.02
N ALA A 38 -6.61 -11.81 -3.38
CA ALA A 38 -7.46 -10.98 -2.53
C ALA A 38 -8.82 -11.66 -2.30
N LYS A 39 -9.42 -12.24 -3.34
CA LYS A 39 -10.70 -12.93 -3.26
C LYS A 39 -10.63 -14.17 -2.38
N GLN A 40 -9.58 -14.97 -2.50
CA GLN A 40 -9.37 -16.14 -1.63
C GLN A 40 -9.28 -15.73 -0.16
N LYS A 41 -8.56 -14.66 0.14
CA LYS A 41 -8.43 -14.16 1.52
C LYS A 41 -9.75 -13.60 2.02
N ALA A 42 -10.49 -12.87 1.21
CA ALA A 42 -11.81 -12.35 1.56
C ALA A 42 -12.78 -13.49 1.89
N ASP A 43 -12.77 -14.57 1.13
CA ASP A 43 -13.60 -15.74 1.37
C ASP A 43 -13.24 -16.44 2.69
N ILE A 44 -11.95 -16.54 3.02
CA ILE A 44 -11.48 -17.09 4.30
C ILE A 44 -11.96 -16.23 5.46
N LEU A 45 -11.84 -14.90 5.36
CA LEU A 45 -12.29 -13.97 6.39
C LEU A 45 -13.80 -14.06 6.59
N HIS A 46 -14.56 -14.15 5.51
CA HIS A 46 -16.01 -14.30 5.55
C HIS A 46 -16.43 -15.59 6.24
N ALA A 47 -15.79 -16.71 5.91
CA ALA A 47 -16.05 -18.01 6.52
C ALA A 47 -15.72 -18.01 8.03
N ALA A 48 -14.68 -17.30 8.46
CA ALA A 48 -14.29 -17.21 9.86
C ALA A 48 -15.31 -16.43 10.71
N ILE A 49 -16.01 -15.45 10.12
CA ILE A 49 -16.98 -14.62 10.82
C ILE A 49 -18.41 -15.19 10.75
N SER A 50 -18.74 -15.87 9.67
CA SER A 50 -20.08 -16.44 9.44
C SER A 50 -20.62 -17.26 10.61
N PRO A 51 -19.82 -18.12 11.29
CA PRO A 51 -20.31 -18.90 12.44
C PRO A 51 -20.74 -18.04 13.66
N ILE A 52 -20.26 -16.80 13.74
CA ILE A 52 -20.58 -15.88 14.86
C ILE A 52 -21.90 -15.13 14.60
N GLY A 53 -22.46 -15.26 13.39
CA GLY A 53 -23.72 -14.61 13.03
C GLY A 53 -23.61 -13.12 12.74
N GLU A 54 -22.41 -12.57 12.65
CA GLU A 54 -22.22 -11.17 12.27
C GLU A 54 -22.40 -11.01 10.77
N GLN A 55 -23.15 -9.99 10.37
CA GLN A 55 -23.31 -9.61 8.98
C GLN A 55 -22.18 -8.68 8.56
N VAL A 56 -21.03 -9.26 8.27
CA VAL A 56 -19.89 -8.52 7.77
C VAL A 56 -19.60 -8.97 6.36
N ASN A 57 -19.52 -8.03 5.44
CA ASN A 57 -19.15 -8.29 4.06
C ASN A 57 -17.75 -7.77 3.79
N PHE A 58 -16.94 -8.62 3.18
CA PHE A 58 -15.61 -8.26 2.71
C PHE A 58 -15.67 -8.13 1.20
N GLU A 59 -15.30 -6.96 0.71
CA GLU A 59 -15.22 -6.68 -0.72
C GLU A 59 -13.78 -6.51 -1.15
N VAL A 60 -13.43 -7.14 -2.28
CA VAL A 60 -12.17 -6.87 -2.96
C VAL A 60 -12.32 -5.59 -3.76
N LYS A 61 -11.50 -4.59 -3.46
CA LYS A 61 -11.49 -3.31 -4.16
C LYS A 61 -10.19 -3.14 -4.91
N GLN A 62 -10.27 -2.75 -6.17
CA GLN A 62 -9.11 -2.29 -6.91
C GLN A 62 -8.77 -0.87 -6.47
N HIS A 63 -7.49 -0.62 -6.20
CA HIS A 63 -7.02 0.71 -5.83
C HIS A 63 -5.72 1.02 -6.57
N LYS A 64 -5.58 2.26 -6.99
CA LYS A 64 -4.35 2.74 -7.60
C LYS A 64 -3.38 3.14 -6.50
N PHE A 65 -2.19 2.58 -6.56
CA PHE A 65 -1.09 2.96 -5.67
C PHE A 65 0.00 3.63 -6.48
N TYR A 66 0.83 4.39 -5.80
CA TYR A 66 1.93 5.11 -6.42
C TYR A 66 3.23 4.78 -5.69
N VAL A 67 4.30 4.68 -6.44
CA VAL A 67 5.66 4.51 -5.91
C VAL A 67 6.53 5.65 -6.41
N LEU A 68 7.64 5.92 -5.74
CA LEU A 68 8.60 6.92 -6.16
C LEU A 68 9.81 6.25 -6.80
N LYS A 69 10.02 6.52 -8.08
CA LYS A 69 11.16 6.05 -8.84
C LYS A 69 12.27 7.09 -8.82
N ASN A 70 13.48 6.66 -8.48
CA ASN A 70 14.66 7.49 -8.55
C ASN A 70 15.06 7.69 -10.02
N LYS A 71 15.05 8.93 -10.49
CA LYS A 71 15.34 9.24 -11.89
C LYS A 71 16.80 8.95 -12.28
N HIS A 72 17.71 9.06 -11.34
CA HIS A 72 19.16 8.85 -11.60
C HIS A 72 19.52 7.37 -11.63
N ASP A 73 19.10 6.61 -10.61
CA ASP A 73 19.54 5.23 -10.40
C ASP A 73 18.52 4.18 -10.84
N LYS A 74 17.33 4.60 -11.27
CA LYS A 74 16.25 3.70 -11.72
C LYS A 74 15.69 2.77 -10.66
N GLY A 75 16.12 2.89 -9.41
CA GLY A 75 15.54 2.19 -8.28
C GLY A 75 14.33 2.91 -7.69
N TYR A 76 13.78 2.37 -6.63
CA TYR A 76 12.57 2.88 -5.99
C TYR A 76 12.81 3.23 -4.52
N MET A 77 12.08 4.22 -4.01
CA MET A 77 12.18 4.64 -2.63
C MET A 77 11.40 3.70 -1.72
N ASN A 78 12.02 3.29 -0.61
CA ASN A 78 11.32 2.73 0.55
C ASN A 78 11.87 3.38 1.84
N GLN A 79 11.52 2.87 3.01
CA GLN A 79 11.95 3.46 4.28
C GLN A 79 13.46 3.34 4.54
N ILE A 80 14.15 2.45 3.83
CA ILE A 80 15.55 2.10 4.08
C ILE A 80 16.47 2.61 2.97
N SER A 81 15.99 2.61 1.72
CA SER A 81 16.81 2.86 0.54
C SER A 81 16.06 3.70 -0.48
N TRP A 82 16.82 4.38 -1.35
CA TRP A 82 16.28 5.07 -2.52
C TRP A 82 16.52 4.27 -3.80
N ASN A 83 17.01 3.07 -3.68
CA ASN A 83 17.40 2.23 -4.81
C ASN A 83 16.89 0.80 -4.67
N ALA A 84 15.75 0.66 -3.99
CA ALA A 84 15.13 -0.64 -3.77
C ALA A 84 14.49 -1.19 -5.05
N PRO A 85 14.28 -2.51 -5.14
CA PRO A 85 13.45 -3.10 -6.19
C PRO A 85 12.01 -2.56 -6.12
N LYS A 86 11.32 -2.57 -7.24
CA LYS A 86 9.93 -2.07 -7.32
C LYS A 86 8.99 -2.79 -6.35
N GLU A 87 9.19 -4.08 -6.15
CA GLU A 87 8.38 -4.90 -5.24
C GLU A 87 8.50 -4.49 -3.78
N GLU A 88 9.59 -3.82 -3.42
CA GLU A 88 9.87 -3.35 -2.07
C GLU A 88 9.65 -1.85 -1.91
N ALA A 89 9.14 -1.17 -2.94
CA ALA A 89 8.90 0.26 -2.90
C ALA A 89 7.79 0.62 -1.90
N LYS A 90 7.95 1.79 -1.26
CA LYS A 90 6.89 2.35 -0.43
C LYS A 90 5.68 2.68 -1.29
N LEU A 91 4.50 2.24 -0.87
CA LEU A 91 3.25 2.51 -1.57
C LEU A 91 2.58 3.75 -1.00
N PHE A 92 2.15 4.62 -1.89
CA PHE A 92 1.32 5.78 -1.56
C PHE A 92 -0.08 5.54 -2.10
N THR A 93 -1.09 5.88 -1.32
CA THR A 93 -2.49 5.71 -1.71
C THR A 93 -2.98 6.83 -2.62
N GLU A 94 -2.29 7.97 -2.62
CA GLU A 94 -2.63 9.12 -3.43
C GLU A 94 -1.39 9.70 -4.11
N LYS A 95 -1.58 10.16 -5.35
CA LYS A 95 -0.49 10.75 -6.14
C LYS A 95 0.09 11.99 -5.47
N GLU A 96 -0.78 12.84 -4.90
CA GLU A 96 -0.37 14.07 -4.22
C GLU A 96 0.55 13.81 -3.05
N ALA A 97 0.30 12.76 -2.27
CA ALA A 97 1.16 12.35 -1.16
C ALA A 97 2.54 11.92 -1.65
N ALA A 98 2.60 11.18 -2.75
CA ALA A 98 3.85 10.76 -3.37
C ALA A 98 4.65 11.97 -3.88
N VAL A 99 4.00 12.89 -4.58
CA VAL A 99 4.64 14.11 -5.09
C VAL A 99 5.19 14.96 -3.95
N LYS A 100 4.42 15.13 -2.88
CA LYS A 100 4.85 15.91 -1.71
C LYS A 100 6.11 15.31 -1.08
N GLU A 101 6.14 14.00 -0.89
CA GLU A 101 7.32 13.35 -0.30
C GLU A 101 8.53 13.44 -1.22
N ALA A 102 8.34 13.29 -2.53
CA ALA A 102 9.41 13.48 -3.51
C ALA A 102 10.01 14.89 -3.44
N ASP A 103 9.16 15.91 -3.36
CA ASP A 103 9.60 17.30 -3.26
C ASP A 103 10.32 17.57 -1.94
N ASP A 104 9.81 17.07 -0.82
CA ASP A 104 10.41 17.22 0.49
C ASP A 104 11.82 16.60 0.56
N ILE A 105 11.99 15.42 -0.03
CA ILE A 105 13.29 14.76 -0.11
C ILE A 105 14.25 15.57 -0.99
N ALA A 106 13.80 16.00 -2.15
CA ALA A 106 14.64 16.79 -3.07
C ALA A 106 15.11 18.08 -2.43
N ILE A 107 14.23 18.80 -1.76
CA ILE A 107 14.56 20.07 -1.06
C ILE A 107 15.53 19.79 0.09
N GLY A 108 15.29 18.77 0.90
CA GLY A 108 16.14 18.40 2.02
C GLY A 108 17.55 18.01 1.59
N MET A 109 17.67 17.23 0.52
CA MET A 109 18.96 16.79 -0.02
C MET A 109 19.72 17.93 -0.70
N ALA A 110 19.03 18.85 -1.36
CA ALA A 110 19.65 20.02 -1.97
C ALA A 110 20.37 20.89 -0.94
N LYS A 111 19.86 20.97 0.29
CA LYS A 111 20.48 21.72 1.40
C LYS A 111 21.85 21.17 1.80
N VAL A 112 22.12 19.91 1.57
CA VAL A 112 23.40 19.26 1.86
C VAL A 112 24.20 18.97 0.59
N GLY A 113 23.83 19.59 -0.54
CA GLY A 113 24.54 19.48 -1.81
C GLY A 113 24.33 18.19 -2.57
N ILE A 114 23.29 17.40 -2.24
CA ILE A 114 22.96 16.18 -2.92
C ILE A 114 21.80 16.41 -3.88
N ASP A 115 22.00 16.08 -5.15
CA ASP A 115 20.97 16.17 -6.18
C ASP A 115 20.24 14.82 -6.27
N VAL A 116 18.96 14.82 -5.83
CA VAL A 116 18.08 13.64 -5.85
C VAL A 116 16.75 14.06 -6.46
N GLU A 117 16.25 13.26 -7.36
CA GLU A 117 14.98 13.52 -8.03
C GLU A 117 14.19 12.22 -8.14
N PHE A 118 12.94 12.24 -7.65
CA PHE A 118 12.00 11.13 -7.75
C PHE A 118 10.82 11.53 -8.62
N GLU A 119 10.27 10.54 -9.33
CA GLU A 119 9.01 10.71 -10.05
C GLU A 119 7.98 9.69 -9.57
N PRO A 120 6.71 10.09 -9.40
CA PRO A 120 5.65 9.15 -9.06
C PRO A 120 5.35 8.24 -10.23
N GLU A 121 5.17 6.95 -9.93
CA GLU A 121 4.80 5.94 -10.91
C GLU A 121 3.57 5.19 -10.36
N GLU A 122 2.54 5.05 -11.20
CA GLU A 122 1.33 4.29 -10.84
C GLU A 122 1.60 2.78 -10.93
N VAL A 123 1.15 2.07 -9.93
CA VAL A 123 1.24 0.60 -9.89
C VAL A 123 -0.13 -0.06 -9.67
#